data_f4e3cd96ac3ed8bac736ecd7c985f45f
#
_entry.id   f4e3cd96ac3ed8bac736ecd7c985f45f
#
_cell.length_a   1.000
_cell.length_b   1.000
_cell.length_c   1.000
_cell.angle_alpha   90.00
_cell.angle_beta   90.00
_cell.angle_gamma   90.00
#
_symmetry.space_group_name_H-M   'P 1'
#
loop_
_entity.id
_entity.type
_entity.pdbx_description
1 polymer ?
#
loop_
_entity_poly.entity_id
_entity_poly.type
_entity_poly.pdbx_seq_one_letter_code
_entity_poly.pdbx_strand_id
1 'polypeptide(L)' 'DCFSTKLGYPCCKAGTQAVYTDADGDWGVENGDWCGIG' A
#
# COMPACT_ATOMS: atom_id res chain seq x y z
N ASP A 1 -4.59 7.24 7.97
CA ASP A 1 -4.00 7.55 6.67
C ASP A 1 -2.69 6.82 6.49
N CYS A 2 -2.43 6.42 5.30
CA CYS A 2 -1.17 5.82 4.93
C CYS A 2 -0.47 6.71 3.89
N PHE A 3 0.81 6.42 3.63
CA PHE A 3 1.60 7.24 2.73
C PHE A 3 1.05 7.23 1.29
N SER A 4 0.38 6.14 0.90
CA SER A 4 -0.02 5.95 -0.49
C SER A 4 -1.17 6.86 -0.93
N THR A 5 -1.94 7.39 0.01
CA THR A 5 -3.07 8.26 -0.36
C THR A 5 -2.62 9.51 -1.09
N LYS A 6 -1.45 10.05 -0.76
CA LYS A 6 -0.89 11.20 -1.46
C LYS A 6 -0.52 10.87 -2.90
N LEU A 7 -0.28 9.60 -3.18
CA LEU A 7 0.11 9.14 -4.50
C LEU A 7 -1.10 8.65 -5.31
N GLY A 8 -2.29 8.71 -4.72
CA GLY A 8 -3.50 8.31 -5.41
C GLY A 8 -3.88 6.85 -5.25
N TYR A 9 -3.31 6.15 -4.25
CA TYR A 9 -3.60 4.74 -4.01
C TYR A 9 -4.29 4.55 -2.67
N PRO A 10 -5.13 3.52 -2.52
CA PRO A 10 -5.77 3.24 -1.24
C PRO A 10 -4.79 2.64 -0.24
N CYS A 11 -5.18 2.66 1.02
CA CYS A 11 -4.43 1.96 2.05
C CYS A 11 -4.83 0.49 2.07
N CYS A 12 -3.86 -0.39 2.31
CA CYS A 12 -4.14 -1.81 2.47
C CYS A 12 -4.84 -2.06 3.81
N LYS A 13 -5.57 -3.16 3.88
CA LYS A 13 -6.16 -3.60 5.14
C LYS A 13 -5.05 -4.11 6.06
N ALA A 14 -5.33 -4.08 7.36
CA ALA A 14 -4.41 -4.65 8.34
C ALA A 14 -4.15 -6.12 8.01
N GLY A 15 -2.89 -6.52 8.11
CA GLY A 15 -2.49 -7.89 7.84
C GLY A 15 -2.11 -8.20 6.40
N THR A 16 -2.29 -7.25 5.50
CA THR A 16 -1.85 -7.45 4.11
C THR A 16 -0.34 -7.52 4.04
N GLN A 17 0.17 -8.52 3.33
CA GLN A 17 1.62 -8.68 3.18
C GLN A 17 2.18 -7.73 2.13
N ALA A 18 3.35 -7.18 2.42
CA ALA A 18 4.06 -6.36 1.46
C ALA A 18 4.59 -7.23 0.33
N VAL A 19 4.34 -6.81 -0.91
CA VAL A 19 4.87 -7.49 -2.10
C VAL A 19 5.95 -6.66 -2.77
N TYR A 20 6.08 -5.41 -2.36
CA TYR A 20 7.05 -4.49 -2.95
C TYR A 20 7.36 -3.39 -1.95
N THR A 21 8.61 -2.98 -1.88
CA THR A 21 9.05 -1.90 -1.00
C THR A 21 9.89 -0.92 -1.82
N ASP A 22 9.61 0.37 -1.67
CA ASP A 22 10.42 1.41 -2.31
C ASP A 22 10.71 2.52 -1.31
N ALA A 23 11.19 3.66 -1.82
CA ALA A 23 11.55 4.78 -0.96
C ALA A 23 10.35 5.38 -0.22
N ASP A 24 9.14 5.18 -0.74
CA ASP A 24 7.93 5.72 -0.13
C ASP A 24 7.38 4.83 0.98
N GLY A 25 7.65 3.53 0.91
CA GLY A 25 7.19 2.59 1.92
C GLY A 25 6.89 1.23 1.33
N ASP A 26 6.12 0.45 2.08
CA ASP A 26 5.75 -0.90 1.67
C ASP A 26 4.43 -0.89 0.92
N TRP A 27 4.35 -1.72 -0.11
CA TRP A 27 3.18 -1.82 -0.97
C TRP A 27 2.63 -3.24 -0.95
N GLY A 28 1.31 -3.33 -1.03
CA GLY A 28 0.63 -4.61 -1.22
C GLY A 28 -0.32 -4.51 -2.39
N VAL A 29 -1.03 -5.61 -2.66
CA VAL A 29 -2.03 -5.66 -3.73
C VAL A 29 -3.31 -6.23 -3.14
N GLU A 30 -4.41 -5.51 -3.34
CA GLU A 30 -5.74 -5.95 -2.93
C GLU A 30 -6.71 -5.65 -4.07
N ASN A 31 -7.57 -6.62 -4.38
CA ASN A 31 -8.59 -6.47 -5.42
C ASN A 31 -8.00 -6.05 -6.77
N GLY A 32 -6.79 -6.53 -7.07
CA GLY A 32 -6.14 -6.20 -8.32
C GLY A 32 -5.48 -4.82 -8.38
N ASP A 33 -5.48 -4.08 -7.27
CA ASP A 33 -4.89 -2.74 -7.22
C ASP A 33 -3.80 -2.67 -6.17
N TRP A 34 -2.85 -1.78 -6.41
CA TRP A 34 -1.82 -1.49 -5.42
C TRP A 34 -2.42 -0.74 -4.24
N CYS A 35 -1.90 -1.03 -3.05
CA CYS A 35 -2.29 -0.32 -1.83
C CYS A 35 -1.07 -0.11 -0.95
N GLY A 36 -1.10 0.93 -0.14
CA GLY A 36 0.00 1.25 0.76
C GLY A 36 -0.17 0.58 2.11
N ILE A 37 0.90 -0.01 2.62
CA ILE A 37 0.92 -0.62 3.95
C ILE A 37 1.49 0.42 4.91
N GLY A 38 0.67 0.86 5.84
CA GLY A 38 1.09 1.93 6.74
C GLY A 38 1.12 1.59 8.18
#